data_6b0d6371bb02c980f7b047a384af36a9
#
_entry.id   6b0d6371bb02c980f7b047a384af36a9
#
_cell.length_a   1.000
_cell.length_b   1.000
_cell.length_c   1.000
_cell.angle_alpha   90.00
_cell.angle_beta   90.00
_cell.angle_gamma   90.00
#
_symmetry.space_group_name_H-M   'P 1'
#
loop_
_entity.id
_entity.type
_entity.pdbx_description
1 polymer ?
#
loop_
_entity_poly.entity_id
_entity_poly.type
_entity_poly.pdbx_seq_one_letter_code
_entity_poly.pdbx_strand_id
1 'polypeptide(L)'
;MKRTILGLVLLGWLGLGHHCDAMPLRQSLGMFESGATSGQRSPADFMRGGSGEVSRFQIMPEVWRRYTKSREYENPEVAWAVAQRILADRVADFRTATSREPTALELYLLWNKPGHFEATGYRAGQVKSGYHQRAQRFANLLTLR
;
A
#
# COMPACT_ATOMS: atom_id res chain seq x y z
N MET A 1 18.20 67.29 2.74
CA MET A 1 17.24 66.38 3.39
C MET A 1 17.52 64.97 2.93
N LYS A 2 18.19 64.16 3.74
CA LYS A 2 18.50 62.75 3.46
C LYS A 2 17.50 61.88 4.23
N ARG A 3 16.67 61.12 3.50
CA ARG A 3 15.75 60.14 4.07
C ARG A 3 16.46 58.79 4.16
N THR A 4 16.73 58.34 5.39
CA THR A 4 17.24 57.04 5.72
C THR A 4 16.06 56.06 5.75
N ILE A 5 16.08 55.06 4.82
CA ILE A 5 15.08 53.98 4.81
C ILE A 5 15.66 52.86 5.68
N LEU A 6 14.98 52.59 6.80
CA LEU A 6 15.31 51.50 7.70
C LEU A 6 14.72 50.23 7.14
N GLY A 7 15.58 49.35 6.64
CA GLY A 7 15.17 48.02 6.14
C GLY A 7 14.86 47.07 7.29
N LEU A 8 13.61 46.64 7.38
CA LEU A 8 13.13 45.64 8.34
C LEU A 8 13.52 44.25 7.79
N VAL A 9 14.50 43.61 8.40
CA VAL A 9 14.88 42.21 8.10
C VAL A 9 13.89 41.32 8.85
N LEU A 10 12.89 40.77 8.12
CA LEU A 10 12.06 39.67 8.59
C LEU A 10 12.85 38.36 8.58
N LEU A 11 13.34 37.97 9.75
CA LEU A 11 13.86 36.60 9.97
C LEU A 11 12.67 35.63 9.87
N GLY A 12 12.54 35.01 8.69
CA GLY A 12 11.61 33.88 8.49
C GLY A 12 12.04 32.71 9.36
N TRP A 13 11.21 32.35 10.31
CA TRP A 13 11.32 31.09 11.02
C TRP A 13 11.06 29.94 10.02
N LEU A 14 12.12 29.28 9.59
CA LEU A 14 12.05 27.97 8.96
C LEU A 14 11.66 26.96 10.04
N GLY A 15 10.35 26.80 10.24
CA GLY A 15 9.82 25.69 11.00
C GLY A 15 10.22 24.39 10.31
N LEU A 16 11.22 23.69 10.84
CA LEU A 16 11.50 22.28 10.54
C LEU A 16 10.31 21.46 11.06
N GLY A 17 9.24 21.46 10.28
CA GLY A 17 8.17 20.50 10.46
C GLY A 17 8.77 19.10 10.22
N HIS A 18 8.93 18.34 11.29
CA HIS A 18 9.18 16.91 11.18
C HIS A 18 7.92 16.31 10.54
N HIS A 19 7.92 16.20 9.22
CA HIS A 19 6.97 15.36 8.51
C HIS A 19 7.31 13.92 8.92
N CYS A 20 6.56 13.38 9.86
CA CYS A 20 6.48 11.94 10.02
C CYS A 20 5.80 11.42 8.75
N ASP A 21 6.59 11.06 7.74
CA ASP A 21 6.08 10.51 6.51
C ASP A 21 5.39 9.17 6.82
N ALA A 22 4.14 9.06 6.42
CA ALA A 22 3.43 7.78 6.42
C ALA A 22 4.28 6.73 5.69
N MET A 23 4.32 5.51 6.22
CA MET A 23 5.12 4.45 5.62
C MET A 23 4.68 4.21 4.17
N PRO A 24 5.61 4.19 3.18
CA PRO A 24 5.26 3.95 1.79
C PRO A 24 4.45 2.66 1.61
N LEU A 25 3.46 2.66 0.75
CA LEU A 25 2.57 1.52 0.49
C LEU A 25 3.34 0.21 0.23
N ARG A 26 4.41 0.27 -0.56
CA ARG A 26 5.28 -0.88 -0.83
C ARG A 26 5.81 -1.52 0.46
N GLN A 27 6.35 -0.70 1.34
CA GLN A 27 6.93 -1.16 2.60
C GLN A 27 5.86 -1.68 3.55
N SER A 28 4.75 -0.95 3.69
CA SER A 28 3.63 -1.35 4.53
C SER A 28 3.04 -2.68 4.09
N LEU A 29 2.84 -2.88 2.79
CA LEU A 29 2.27 -4.11 2.25
C LEU A 29 3.22 -5.30 2.45
N GLY A 30 4.50 -5.14 2.12
CA GLY A 30 5.50 -6.18 2.34
C GLY A 30 5.64 -6.56 3.82
N MET A 31 5.69 -5.57 4.71
CA MET A 31 5.77 -5.80 6.15
C MET A 31 4.51 -6.54 6.66
N PHE A 32 3.35 -6.13 6.22
CA PHE A 32 2.08 -6.68 6.69
C PHE A 32 1.85 -8.12 6.20
N GLU A 33 2.25 -8.44 4.97
CA GLU A 33 2.05 -9.77 4.38
C GLU A 33 3.12 -10.79 4.78
N SER A 34 4.38 -10.37 4.93
CA SER A 34 5.50 -11.30 5.14
C SER A 34 6.52 -10.87 6.20
N GLY A 35 6.31 -9.73 6.85
CA GLY A 35 7.27 -9.17 7.80
C GLY A 35 8.51 -8.54 7.16
N ALA A 36 8.49 -8.22 5.86
CA ALA A 36 9.59 -7.56 5.18
C ALA A 36 9.82 -6.15 5.75
N THR A 37 10.97 -5.91 6.38
CA THR A 37 11.29 -4.65 7.07
C THR A 37 12.04 -3.64 6.19
N SER A 38 12.51 -4.05 5.02
CA SER A 38 13.25 -3.19 4.09
C SER A 38 12.85 -3.44 2.63
N GLY A 39 13.25 -2.52 1.74
CA GLY A 39 13.12 -2.69 0.29
C GLY A 39 14.07 -3.72 -0.30
N GLN A 40 15.15 -4.06 0.41
CA GLN A 40 16.17 -5.00 -0.07
C GLN A 40 15.71 -6.46 0.04
N ARG A 41 16.37 -7.34 -0.73
CA ARG A 41 16.12 -8.79 -0.67
C ARG A 41 16.35 -9.32 0.74
N SER A 42 15.42 -10.13 1.22
CA SER A 42 15.40 -10.64 2.60
C SER A 42 14.74 -12.02 2.64
N PRO A 43 14.79 -12.74 3.77
CA PRO A 43 14.08 -14.02 3.93
C PRO A 43 12.58 -13.94 3.62
N ALA A 44 11.96 -12.78 3.81
CA ALA A 44 10.55 -12.54 3.50
C ALA A 44 10.21 -12.77 2.00
N ASP A 45 11.17 -12.59 1.09
CA ASP A 45 10.97 -12.81 -0.35
C ASP A 45 10.79 -14.29 -0.72
N PHE A 46 11.30 -15.18 0.13
CA PHE A 46 11.23 -16.63 -0.08
C PHE A 46 10.05 -17.28 0.63
N MET A 47 9.26 -16.50 1.38
CA MET A 47 8.11 -17.04 2.09
C MET A 47 7.08 -17.61 1.12
N ARG A 48 6.49 -18.72 1.54
CA ARG A 48 5.31 -19.31 0.90
C ARG A 48 4.16 -19.24 1.90
N GLY A 49 3.04 -18.71 1.46
CA GLY A 49 1.83 -18.70 2.27
C GLY A 49 1.19 -20.08 2.38
N GLY A 50 0.24 -20.21 3.29
CA GLY A 50 -0.45 -21.48 3.55
C GLY A 50 -1.24 -22.03 2.35
N SER A 51 -1.63 -21.17 1.40
CA SER A 51 -2.30 -21.55 0.14
C SER A 51 -1.35 -21.55 -1.07
N GLY A 52 -0.05 -21.41 -0.85
CA GLY A 52 0.97 -21.42 -1.89
C GLY A 52 1.31 -20.03 -2.45
N GLU A 53 0.90 -18.97 -1.75
CA GLU A 53 1.27 -17.60 -2.11
C GLU A 53 2.78 -17.43 -2.20
N VAL A 54 3.22 -16.53 -3.10
CA VAL A 54 4.63 -16.29 -3.41
C VAL A 54 5.02 -14.83 -3.18
N SER A 55 6.31 -14.58 -3.06
CA SER A 55 6.94 -13.29 -2.80
C SER A 55 6.61 -12.69 -1.44
N ARG A 56 7.30 -11.60 -1.09
CA ARG A 56 6.99 -10.82 0.13
C ARG A 56 5.58 -10.24 0.18
N PHE A 57 4.91 -10.14 -0.96
CA PHE A 57 3.55 -9.60 -1.06
C PHE A 57 2.46 -10.68 -1.03
N GLN A 58 2.84 -11.95 -0.85
CA GLN A 58 1.93 -13.09 -0.74
C GLN A 58 0.90 -13.14 -1.87
N ILE A 59 1.41 -13.11 -3.11
CA ILE A 59 0.60 -13.15 -4.33
C ILE A 59 0.35 -14.61 -4.74
N MET A 60 -0.88 -14.96 -5.05
CA MET A 60 -1.20 -16.27 -5.61
C MET A 60 -0.51 -16.47 -6.97
N PRO A 61 0.13 -17.63 -7.22
CA PRO A 61 0.85 -17.88 -8.48
C PRO A 61 0.00 -17.70 -9.74
N GLU A 62 -1.28 -18.05 -9.70
CA GLU A 62 -2.20 -17.84 -10.82
C GLU A 62 -2.51 -16.37 -11.06
N VAL A 63 -2.55 -15.53 -10.02
CA VAL A 63 -2.67 -14.09 -10.15
C VAL A 63 -1.38 -13.51 -10.73
N TRP A 64 -0.23 -13.90 -10.19
CA TRP A 64 1.09 -13.49 -10.68
C TRP A 64 1.23 -13.70 -12.20
N ARG A 65 0.88 -14.91 -12.68
CA ARG A 65 1.01 -15.27 -14.10
C ARG A 65 0.17 -14.41 -15.06
N ARG A 66 -0.84 -13.71 -14.58
CA ARG A 66 -1.64 -12.77 -15.39
C ARG A 66 -0.86 -11.50 -15.72
N TYR A 67 0.13 -11.13 -14.88
CA TYR A 67 0.86 -9.87 -14.97
C TYR A 67 2.28 -10.01 -15.52
N THR A 68 2.88 -11.20 -15.43
CA THR A 68 4.23 -11.44 -15.92
C THR A 68 4.48 -12.93 -16.22
N LYS A 69 5.42 -13.18 -17.14
CA LYS A 69 5.97 -14.51 -17.40
C LYS A 69 7.17 -14.82 -16.49
N SER A 70 7.76 -13.84 -15.84
CA SER A 70 8.87 -14.04 -14.89
C SER A 70 8.42 -14.92 -13.73
N ARG A 71 9.33 -15.75 -13.24
CA ARG A 71 9.19 -16.56 -12.03
C ARG A 71 10.10 -16.08 -10.90
N GLU A 72 10.65 -14.89 -11.02
CA GLU A 72 11.53 -14.29 -10.02
C GLU A 72 10.73 -13.77 -8.81
N TYR A 73 10.03 -14.67 -8.15
CA TYR A 73 9.19 -14.35 -6.98
C TYR A 73 9.99 -13.71 -5.85
N GLU A 74 11.28 -14.08 -5.73
CA GLU A 74 12.20 -13.64 -4.68
C GLU A 74 12.90 -12.31 -5.02
N ASN A 75 12.66 -11.76 -6.21
CA ASN A 75 13.18 -10.47 -6.60
C ASN A 75 12.21 -9.36 -6.12
N PRO A 76 12.59 -8.53 -5.13
CA PRO A 76 11.67 -7.53 -4.56
C PRO A 76 11.20 -6.47 -5.55
N GLU A 77 12.00 -6.16 -6.59
CA GLU A 77 11.61 -5.17 -7.61
C GLU A 77 10.59 -5.77 -8.58
N VAL A 78 10.82 -7.01 -9.03
CA VAL A 78 9.85 -7.73 -9.88
C VAL A 78 8.55 -7.94 -9.12
N ALA A 79 8.63 -8.37 -7.86
CA ALA A 79 7.46 -8.58 -7.01
C ALA A 79 6.66 -7.28 -6.81
N TRP A 80 7.34 -6.16 -6.60
CA TRP A 80 6.66 -4.87 -6.47
C TRP A 80 6.01 -4.41 -7.77
N ALA A 81 6.69 -4.56 -8.90
CA ALA A 81 6.12 -4.24 -10.21
C ALA A 81 4.83 -5.03 -10.50
N VAL A 82 4.79 -6.31 -10.09
CA VAL A 82 3.58 -7.15 -10.20
C VAL A 82 2.49 -6.66 -9.24
N ALA A 83 2.84 -6.42 -7.97
CA ALA A 83 1.89 -5.94 -6.96
C ALA A 83 1.24 -4.60 -7.36
N GLN A 84 2.02 -3.67 -7.91
CA GLN A 84 1.51 -2.39 -8.40
C GLN A 84 0.48 -2.56 -9.51
N ARG A 85 0.72 -3.44 -10.48
CA ARG A 85 -0.22 -3.70 -11.57
C ARG A 85 -1.52 -4.32 -11.06
N ILE A 86 -1.41 -5.29 -10.15
CA ILE A 86 -2.58 -5.90 -9.50
C ILE A 86 -3.42 -4.84 -8.79
N LEU A 87 -2.79 -3.98 -8.00
CA LEU A 87 -3.48 -2.91 -7.28
C LEU A 87 -4.10 -1.89 -8.25
N ALA A 88 -3.38 -1.50 -9.30
CA ALA A 88 -3.87 -0.54 -10.27
C ALA A 88 -5.16 -1.02 -10.94
N ASP A 89 -5.21 -2.27 -11.38
CA ASP A 89 -6.40 -2.85 -12.00
C ASP A 89 -7.57 -2.89 -11.01
N ARG A 90 -7.35 -3.39 -9.80
CA ARG A 90 -8.40 -3.49 -8.78
C ARG A 90 -8.93 -2.13 -8.32
N VAL A 91 -8.05 -1.12 -8.24
CA VAL A 91 -8.45 0.26 -7.94
C VAL A 91 -9.24 0.86 -9.10
N ALA A 92 -8.88 0.56 -10.35
CA ALA A 92 -9.62 1.01 -11.52
C ALA A 92 -11.05 0.43 -11.53
N ASP A 93 -11.20 -0.86 -11.24
CA ASP A 93 -12.53 -1.51 -11.12
C ASP A 93 -13.34 -0.88 -9.98
N PHE A 94 -12.73 -0.67 -8.83
CA PHE A 94 -13.36 0.01 -7.69
C PHE A 94 -13.84 1.43 -8.06
N ARG A 95 -12.98 2.22 -8.70
CA ARG A 95 -13.33 3.58 -9.16
C ARG A 95 -14.49 3.57 -10.14
N THR A 96 -14.48 2.62 -11.07
CA THR A 96 -15.57 2.46 -12.05
C THR A 96 -16.88 2.15 -11.37
N ALA A 97 -16.87 1.28 -10.36
CA ALA A 97 -18.07 0.88 -9.64
C ALA A 97 -18.58 1.91 -8.63
N THR A 98 -17.68 2.72 -8.03
CA THR A 98 -18.03 3.59 -6.90
C THR A 98 -17.88 5.08 -7.17
N SER A 99 -17.23 5.46 -8.27
CA SER A 99 -16.91 6.84 -8.65
C SER A 99 -16.07 7.60 -7.60
N ARG A 100 -15.28 6.90 -6.80
CA ARG A 100 -14.41 7.49 -5.77
C ARG A 100 -13.10 6.71 -5.56
N GLU A 101 -12.17 7.30 -4.83
CA GLU A 101 -10.93 6.63 -4.41
C GLU A 101 -11.19 5.67 -3.23
N PRO A 102 -10.46 4.54 -3.17
CA PRO A 102 -10.49 3.67 -2.01
C PRO A 102 -9.77 4.32 -0.82
N THR A 103 -10.31 4.12 0.37
CA THR A 103 -9.61 4.40 1.63
C THR A 103 -8.47 3.40 1.85
N ALA A 104 -7.59 3.65 2.82
CA ALA A 104 -6.52 2.72 3.18
C ALA A 104 -7.04 1.32 3.57
N LEU A 105 -8.16 1.26 4.29
CA LEU A 105 -8.84 0.00 4.64
C LEU A 105 -9.35 -0.72 3.38
N GLU A 106 -10.02 0.00 2.50
CA GLU A 106 -10.57 -0.56 1.26
C GLU A 106 -9.48 -0.99 0.30
N LEU A 107 -8.36 -0.26 0.23
CA LEU A 107 -7.19 -0.65 -0.55
C LEU A 107 -6.67 -2.03 -0.13
N TYR A 108 -6.65 -2.31 1.18
CA TYR A 108 -6.25 -3.63 1.66
C TYR A 108 -7.33 -4.70 1.38
N LEU A 109 -8.60 -4.39 1.43
CA LEU A 109 -9.66 -5.32 0.99
C LEU A 109 -9.54 -5.66 -0.49
N LEU A 110 -9.23 -4.69 -1.34
CA LEU A 110 -8.93 -4.89 -2.75
C LEU A 110 -7.68 -5.76 -2.94
N TRP A 111 -6.69 -5.65 -2.06
CA TRP A 111 -5.51 -6.50 -2.09
C TRP A 111 -5.82 -7.94 -1.67
N ASN A 112 -6.37 -8.13 -0.49
CA ASN A 112 -6.45 -9.43 0.18
C ASN A 112 -7.69 -10.25 -0.19
N LYS A 113 -8.84 -9.60 -0.40
CA LYS A 113 -10.14 -10.24 -0.64
C LYS A 113 -10.95 -9.54 -1.72
N PRO A 114 -10.38 -9.30 -2.93
CA PRO A 114 -11.03 -8.49 -3.97
C PRO A 114 -12.41 -9.00 -4.35
N GLY A 115 -12.55 -10.29 -4.66
CA GLY A 115 -13.84 -10.86 -5.06
C GLY A 115 -14.89 -10.85 -3.95
N HIS A 116 -14.50 -11.02 -2.68
CA HIS A 116 -15.43 -10.88 -1.57
C HIS A 116 -15.86 -9.43 -1.38
N PHE A 117 -14.96 -8.47 -1.53
CA PHE A 117 -15.27 -7.05 -1.41
C PHE A 117 -16.17 -6.57 -2.56
N GLU A 118 -15.87 -7.00 -3.79
CA GLU A 118 -16.73 -6.75 -4.95
C GLU A 118 -18.14 -7.32 -4.75
N ALA A 119 -18.27 -8.56 -4.27
CA ALA A 119 -19.55 -9.20 -4.01
C ALA A 119 -20.41 -8.47 -2.97
N THR A 120 -19.81 -7.66 -2.08
CA THR A 120 -20.54 -6.76 -1.17
C THR A 120 -20.93 -5.42 -1.80
N GLY A 121 -20.65 -5.22 -3.10
CA GLY A 121 -20.80 -3.94 -3.79
C GLY A 121 -19.83 -2.89 -3.24
N TYR A 122 -18.63 -3.30 -2.88
CA TYR A 122 -17.57 -2.47 -2.29
C TYR A 122 -17.98 -1.75 -1.00
N ARG A 123 -18.83 -2.40 -0.20
CA ARG A 123 -19.26 -1.89 1.10
C ARG A 123 -18.43 -2.53 2.22
N ALA A 124 -17.42 -1.81 2.71
CA ALA A 124 -16.49 -2.31 3.72
C ALA A 124 -17.18 -2.81 5.00
N GLY A 125 -18.28 -2.18 5.41
CA GLY A 125 -19.07 -2.61 6.57
C GLY A 125 -19.84 -3.94 6.38
N GLN A 126 -19.90 -4.47 5.16
CA GLN A 126 -20.58 -5.73 4.83
C GLN A 126 -19.62 -6.90 4.61
N VAL A 127 -18.31 -6.67 4.65
CA VAL A 127 -17.35 -7.77 4.59
C VAL A 127 -17.33 -8.53 5.92
N LYS A 128 -16.89 -9.78 5.88
CA LYS A 128 -16.71 -10.59 7.09
C LYS A 128 -15.83 -9.86 8.10
N SER A 129 -16.19 -9.91 9.39
CA SER A 129 -15.51 -9.17 10.45
C SER A 129 -14.01 -9.41 10.51
N GLY A 130 -13.54 -10.64 10.30
CA GLY A 130 -12.12 -10.96 10.27
C GLY A 130 -11.36 -10.27 9.13
N TYR A 131 -11.97 -10.12 7.95
CA TYR A 131 -11.38 -9.38 6.83
C TYR A 131 -11.33 -7.88 7.10
N HIS A 132 -12.43 -7.34 7.67
CA HIS A 132 -12.49 -5.94 8.07
C HIS A 132 -11.43 -5.60 9.12
N GLN A 133 -11.31 -6.41 10.18
CA GLN A 133 -10.31 -6.20 11.23
C GLN A 133 -8.87 -6.27 10.70
N ARG A 134 -8.59 -7.23 9.80
CA ARG A 134 -7.26 -7.31 9.15
C ARG A 134 -6.98 -6.07 8.30
N ALA A 135 -7.96 -5.60 7.54
CA ALA A 135 -7.84 -4.40 6.73
C ALA A 135 -7.67 -3.14 7.58
N GLN A 136 -8.36 -3.05 8.73
CA GLN A 136 -8.19 -1.95 9.67
C GLN A 136 -6.77 -1.91 10.26
N ARG A 137 -6.18 -3.07 10.61
CA ARG A 137 -4.79 -3.12 11.08
C ARG A 137 -3.80 -2.63 10.03
N PHE A 138 -4.02 -2.99 8.76
CA PHE A 138 -3.21 -2.48 7.65
C PHE A 138 -3.39 -0.96 7.47
N ALA A 139 -4.62 -0.46 7.51
CA ALA A 139 -4.89 0.96 7.40
C ALA A 139 -4.19 1.76 8.51
N ASN A 140 -4.20 1.24 9.74
CA ASN A 140 -3.49 1.86 10.85
C ASN A 140 -1.98 1.92 10.58
N LEU A 141 -1.38 0.87 10.00
CA LEU A 141 0.04 0.84 9.65
C LEU A 141 0.42 1.93 8.61
N LEU A 142 -0.43 2.12 7.59
CA LEU A 142 -0.24 3.18 6.59
C LEU A 142 -0.36 4.60 7.18
N THR A 143 -1.14 4.77 8.24
CA THR A 143 -1.46 6.09 8.84
C THR A 143 -0.70 6.37 10.13
N LEU A 144 0.11 5.44 10.64
CA LEU A 144 0.97 5.66 11.80
C LEU A 144 1.97 6.78 11.50
N ARG A 145 1.83 7.87 12.25
CA ARG A 145 2.69 9.06 12.24
C ARG A 145 3.76 8.94 13.32
#